data_56e8e4d38e3ca712d57402be0fba8433
#
_entry.id   56e8e4d38e3ca712d57402be0fba8433
#
_cell.length_a   1.000
_cell.length_b   1.000
_cell.length_c   1.000
_cell.angle_alpha   90.00
_cell.angle_beta   90.00
_cell.angle_gamma   90.00
#
_symmetry.space_group_name_H-M   'P 1'
#
loop_
_entity.id
_entity.type
_entity.pdbx_description
1 polymer ?
#
loop_
_entity_poly.entity_id
_entity_poly.type
_entity_poly.pdbx_seq_one_letter_code
_entity_poly.pdbx_strand_id
1 'polypeptide(L)'
;MNPDAISVKFENLQELRQALLTAQNSLNQTRGDWMTYTTGTMATGWADDAGEANQFRNMDFSNYGEKNEEFLQNLMNAVDQAEQELRGAVQRARAAIQA
;
A
#
# COMPACT_ATOMS: atom_id res chain seq x y z
N MET A 1 17.25 14.34 -23.67
CA MET A 1 16.08 13.76 -23.04
C MET A 1 14.87 14.64 -23.35
N ASN A 2 13.81 14.07 -23.87
CA ASN A 2 12.61 14.81 -24.25
C ASN A 2 11.84 15.23 -22.97
N PRO A 3 11.54 16.54 -22.77
CA PRO A 3 10.77 17.00 -21.62
C PRO A 3 9.40 16.34 -21.49
N ASP A 4 8.74 16.01 -22.60
CA ASP A 4 7.45 15.31 -22.60
C ASP A 4 7.56 13.90 -22.04
N ALA A 5 8.64 13.18 -22.36
CA ALA A 5 8.90 11.84 -21.82
C ALA A 5 9.12 11.87 -20.30
N ILE A 6 9.79 12.90 -19.78
CA ILE A 6 9.99 13.08 -18.33
C ILE A 6 8.65 13.37 -17.65
N SER A 7 7.83 14.24 -18.22
CA SER A 7 6.51 14.59 -17.72
C SER A 7 5.61 13.34 -17.62
N VAL A 8 5.60 12.49 -18.65
CA VAL A 8 4.85 11.24 -18.65
C VAL A 8 5.33 10.30 -17.54
N LYS A 9 6.65 10.20 -17.31
CA LYS A 9 7.19 9.37 -16.22
C LYS A 9 6.74 9.85 -14.85
N PHE A 10 6.72 11.18 -14.60
CA PHE A 10 6.20 11.72 -13.35
C PHE A 10 4.71 11.42 -13.17
N GLU A 11 3.91 11.60 -14.22
CA GLU A 11 2.49 11.28 -14.18
C GLU A 11 2.25 9.80 -13.87
N ASN A 12 3.00 8.90 -14.49
CA ASN A 12 2.91 7.47 -14.25
C ASN A 12 3.25 7.12 -12.80
N LEU A 13 4.27 7.75 -12.21
CA LEU A 13 4.63 7.55 -10.81
C LEU A 13 3.54 8.05 -9.88
N GLN A 14 2.92 9.19 -10.18
CA GLN A 14 1.81 9.73 -9.38
C GLN A 14 0.57 8.83 -9.47
N GLU A 15 0.25 8.31 -10.65
CA GLU A 15 -0.85 7.36 -10.82
C GLU A 15 -0.60 6.06 -10.04
N LEU A 16 0.63 5.56 -10.08
CA LEU A 16 1.01 4.37 -9.32
C LEU A 16 0.89 4.61 -7.80
N ARG A 17 1.37 5.76 -7.33
CA ARG A 17 1.22 6.14 -5.92
C ARG A 17 -0.24 6.17 -5.50
N GLN A 18 -1.10 6.77 -6.32
CA GLN A 18 -2.54 6.87 -6.03
C GLN A 18 -3.18 5.48 -6.00
N ALA A 19 -2.82 4.60 -6.92
CA ALA A 19 -3.31 3.23 -6.94
C ALA A 19 -2.88 2.46 -5.69
N LEU A 20 -1.64 2.63 -5.23
CA LEU A 20 -1.14 2.01 -4.00
C LEU A 20 -1.84 2.52 -2.75
N LEU A 21 -2.11 3.83 -2.67
CA LEU A 21 -2.88 4.42 -1.57
C LEU A 21 -4.31 3.86 -1.54
N THR A 22 -4.96 3.76 -2.68
CA THR A 22 -6.30 3.18 -2.79
C THR A 22 -6.30 1.72 -2.35
N ALA A 23 -5.32 0.94 -2.78
CA ALA A 23 -5.17 -0.46 -2.38
C ALA A 23 -4.96 -0.60 -0.87
N GLN A 24 -4.13 0.25 -0.28
CA GLN A 24 -3.86 0.27 1.16
C GLN A 24 -5.13 0.60 1.95
N ASN A 25 -5.87 1.61 1.53
CA ASN A 25 -7.13 1.99 2.18
C ASN A 25 -8.18 0.89 2.09
N SER A 26 -8.30 0.23 0.92
CA SER A 26 -9.22 -0.89 0.73
C SER A 26 -8.85 -2.08 1.61
N LEU A 27 -7.57 -2.39 1.74
CA LEU A 27 -7.08 -3.47 2.58
C LEU A 27 -7.38 -3.19 4.06
N ASN A 28 -7.13 -1.97 4.53
CA ASN A 28 -7.41 -1.55 5.90
C ASN A 28 -8.91 -1.64 6.22
N GLN A 29 -9.75 -1.21 5.30
CA GLN A 29 -11.20 -1.29 5.46
C GLN A 29 -11.67 -2.73 5.53
N THR A 30 -11.20 -3.58 4.65
CA THR A 30 -11.54 -5.01 4.62
C THR A 30 -11.12 -5.70 5.92
N ARG A 31 -9.93 -5.42 6.43
CA ARG A 31 -9.47 -5.94 7.71
C ARG A 31 -10.35 -5.49 8.87
N GLY A 32 -10.67 -4.19 8.90
CA GLY A 32 -11.53 -3.62 9.94
C GLY A 32 -12.92 -4.24 9.93
N ASP A 33 -13.51 -4.38 8.77
CA ASP A 33 -14.84 -5.00 8.59
C ASP A 33 -14.83 -6.46 9.05
N TRP A 34 -13.79 -7.23 8.68
CA TRP A 34 -13.64 -8.62 9.08
C TRP A 34 -13.51 -8.75 10.61
N MET A 35 -12.67 -7.93 11.20
CA MET A 35 -12.44 -7.96 12.66
C MET A 35 -13.70 -7.56 13.42
N THR A 36 -14.45 -6.57 12.94
CA THR A 36 -15.73 -6.15 13.54
C THR A 36 -16.75 -7.27 13.45
N TYR A 37 -16.89 -7.89 12.29
CA TYR A 37 -17.79 -9.02 12.09
C TYR A 37 -17.47 -10.17 13.05
N THR A 38 -16.22 -10.55 13.14
CA THR A 38 -15.79 -11.70 13.94
C THR A 38 -15.91 -11.41 15.44
N THR A 39 -15.56 -10.22 15.88
CA THR A 39 -15.74 -9.81 17.29
C THR A 39 -17.21 -9.84 17.65
N GLY A 40 -18.08 -9.34 16.81
CA GLY A 40 -19.52 -9.39 17.02
C GLY A 40 -20.06 -10.83 17.09
N THR A 41 -19.60 -11.70 16.20
CA THR A 41 -19.99 -13.11 16.19
C THR A 41 -19.53 -13.84 17.45
N MET A 42 -18.31 -13.57 17.92
CA MET A 42 -17.78 -14.16 19.14
C MET A 42 -18.51 -13.66 20.39
N ALA A 43 -18.92 -12.39 20.42
CA ALA A 43 -19.68 -11.83 21.52
C ALA A 43 -21.09 -12.43 21.64
N THR A 44 -21.64 -13.01 20.58
CA THR A 44 -22.98 -13.62 20.54
C THR A 44 -23.01 -15.11 20.86
N GLY A 45 -21.90 -15.70 21.32
CA GLY A 45 -21.94 -17.03 21.88
C GLY A 45 -21.18 -18.14 21.16
N TRP A 46 -20.19 -17.78 20.36
CA TRP A 46 -19.28 -18.76 19.78
C TRP A 46 -18.13 -19.10 20.74
N ALA A 47 -18.49 -19.61 21.92
CA ALA A 47 -17.50 -20.02 22.93
C ALA A 47 -17.14 -21.50 22.86
N ASP A 48 -17.44 -22.16 21.74
CA ASP A 48 -17.15 -23.56 21.46
C ASP A 48 -15.90 -23.73 20.58
N ASP A 49 -15.58 -24.98 20.19
CA ASP A 49 -14.42 -25.30 19.35
C ASP A 49 -14.46 -24.56 18.00
N ALA A 50 -15.64 -24.31 17.46
CA ALA A 50 -15.79 -23.57 16.21
C ALA A 50 -15.42 -22.09 16.38
N GLY A 51 -15.76 -21.50 17.52
CA GLY A 51 -15.38 -20.13 17.88
C GLY A 51 -13.87 -19.99 18.03
N GLU A 52 -13.23 -20.95 18.69
CA GLU A 52 -11.78 -21.00 18.83
C GLU A 52 -11.05 -21.09 17.48
N ALA A 53 -11.51 -22.01 16.60
CA ALA A 53 -10.97 -22.16 15.26
C ALA A 53 -11.12 -20.87 14.44
N ASN A 54 -12.24 -20.17 14.56
CA ASN A 54 -12.49 -18.91 13.91
C ASN A 54 -11.55 -17.80 14.43
N GLN A 55 -11.24 -17.82 15.70
CA GLN A 55 -10.29 -16.89 16.30
C GLN A 55 -8.88 -17.08 15.73
N PHE A 56 -8.43 -18.32 15.54
CA PHE A 56 -7.15 -18.61 14.90
C PHE A 56 -7.13 -18.12 13.45
N ARG A 57 -8.19 -18.32 12.69
CA ARG A 57 -8.30 -17.80 11.32
C ARG A 57 -8.24 -16.28 11.27
N ASN A 58 -8.82 -15.61 12.25
CA ASN A 58 -8.76 -14.15 12.37
C ASN A 58 -7.35 -13.66 12.62
N MET A 59 -6.61 -14.32 13.49
CA MET A 59 -5.21 -13.98 13.76
C MET A 59 -4.37 -14.13 12.50
N ASP A 60 -4.56 -15.23 11.74
CA ASP A 60 -3.87 -15.46 10.49
C ASP A 60 -4.23 -14.40 9.44
N PHE A 61 -5.50 -14.05 9.33
CA PHE A 61 -5.95 -13.00 8.42
C PHE A 61 -5.37 -11.64 8.80
N SER A 62 -5.34 -11.31 10.09
CA SER A 62 -4.75 -10.06 10.57
C SER A 62 -3.25 -9.99 10.27
N ASN A 63 -2.51 -11.07 10.51
CA ASN A 63 -1.09 -11.16 10.21
C ASN A 63 -0.82 -11.03 8.70
N TYR A 64 -1.63 -11.67 7.89
CA TYR A 64 -1.55 -11.58 6.44
C TYR A 64 -1.81 -10.15 5.97
N GLY A 65 -2.80 -9.49 6.54
CA GLY A 65 -3.11 -8.08 6.26
C GLY A 65 -1.98 -7.14 6.62
N GLU A 66 -1.33 -7.34 7.78
CA GLU A 66 -0.16 -6.56 8.19
C GLU A 66 0.99 -6.70 7.20
N LYS A 67 1.27 -7.93 6.74
CA LYS A 67 2.31 -8.18 5.74
C LYS A 67 2.00 -7.50 4.41
N ASN A 68 0.73 -7.50 3.99
CA ASN A 68 0.30 -6.82 2.77
C ASN A 68 0.43 -5.30 2.90
N GLU A 69 0.10 -4.72 4.06
CA GLU A 69 0.28 -3.30 4.33
C GLU A 69 1.76 -2.92 4.27
N GLU A 70 2.62 -3.71 4.87
CA GLU A 70 4.07 -3.52 4.85
C GLU A 70 4.61 -3.58 3.42
N PHE A 71 4.15 -4.55 2.63
CA PHE A 71 4.51 -4.67 1.23
C PHE A 71 4.08 -3.44 0.42
N LEU A 72 2.85 -2.97 0.60
CA LEU A 72 2.34 -1.77 -0.06
C LEU A 72 3.14 -0.53 0.36
N GLN A 73 3.48 -0.40 1.64
CA GLN A 73 4.30 0.71 2.12
C GLN A 73 5.69 0.68 1.48
N ASN A 74 6.29 -0.49 1.34
CA ASN A 74 7.58 -0.63 0.68
C ASN A 74 7.50 -0.24 -0.80
N LEU A 75 6.41 -0.58 -1.49
CA LEU A 75 6.18 -0.16 -2.87
C LEU A 75 6.03 1.36 -2.96
N MET A 76 5.30 1.99 -2.04
CA MET A 76 5.16 3.44 -2.00
C MET A 76 6.50 4.14 -1.77
N ASN A 77 7.33 3.60 -0.89
CA ASN A 77 8.68 4.11 -0.65
C ASN A 77 9.54 4.00 -1.91
N ALA A 78 9.42 2.90 -2.66
CA ALA A 78 10.13 2.70 -3.92
C ALA A 78 9.68 3.71 -4.99
N VAL A 79 8.38 4.02 -5.05
CA VAL A 79 7.84 5.05 -5.96
C VAL A 79 8.40 6.43 -5.59
N ASP A 80 8.43 6.77 -4.31
CA ASP A 80 8.99 8.03 -3.82
C ASP A 80 10.47 8.16 -4.17
N GLN A 81 11.23 7.09 -4.00
CA GLN A 81 12.65 7.06 -4.35
C GLN A 81 12.85 7.24 -5.86
N ALA A 82 12.05 6.54 -6.68
CA ALA A 82 12.10 6.68 -8.13
C ALA A 82 11.80 8.12 -8.57
N GLU A 83 10.82 8.77 -7.94
CA GLU A 83 10.49 10.17 -8.21
C GLU A 83 11.65 11.09 -7.87
N GLN A 84 12.29 10.91 -6.72
CA GLN A 84 13.44 11.69 -6.30
C GLN A 84 14.63 11.52 -7.26
N GLU A 85 14.89 10.28 -7.69
CA GLU A 85 15.94 9.99 -8.66
C GLU A 85 15.66 10.66 -10.01
N LEU A 86 14.42 10.65 -10.45
CA LEU A 86 14.02 11.28 -11.70
C LEU A 86 14.19 12.81 -11.62
N ARG A 87 13.78 13.42 -10.50
CA ARG A 87 13.99 14.87 -10.27
C ARG A 87 15.46 15.22 -10.27
N GLY A 88 16.29 14.41 -9.61
CA GLY A 88 17.73 14.59 -9.59
C GLY A 88 18.35 14.51 -10.98
N ALA A 89 17.90 13.56 -11.80
CA ALA A 89 18.35 13.42 -13.19
C ALA A 89 17.98 14.63 -14.04
N VAL A 90 16.77 15.18 -13.85
CA VAL A 90 16.34 16.42 -14.53
C VAL A 90 17.20 17.60 -14.14
N GLN A 91 17.49 17.75 -12.85
CA GLN A 91 18.33 18.84 -12.36
C GLN A 91 19.77 18.76 -12.92
N ARG A 92 20.34 17.55 -12.97
CA ARG A 92 21.68 17.35 -13.53
C ARG A 92 21.71 17.65 -15.02
N ALA A 93 20.67 17.25 -15.76
CA ALA A 93 20.55 17.53 -17.19
C ALA A 93 20.44 19.04 -17.45
N ARG A 94 19.67 19.77 -16.65
CA ARG A 94 19.54 21.23 -16.74
C ARG A 94 20.87 21.92 -16.45
N ALA A 95 21.57 21.49 -15.40
CA ALA A 95 22.86 22.04 -15.04
C ALA A 95 23.89 21.84 -16.17
N ALA A 96 23.88 20.66 -16.81
CA ALA A 96 24.77 20.37 -17.94
C ALA A 96 24.48 21.27 -19.17
N ILE A 97 23.21 21.57 -19.41
CA ILE A 97 22.81 22.46 -20.52
C ILE A 97 23.21 23.91 -20.24
N GLN A 98 23.11 24.34 -18.99
CA GLN A 98 23.41 25.72 -18.56
C GLN A 98 24.90 25.98 -18.37
N ALA A 99 25.70 24.93 -18.26
CA ALA A 99 27.14 25.05 -18.17
C ALA A 99 27.75 25.28 -19.59
#